data_7514429057ce331d755bd03a7e1404b6
#
_entry.id   7514429057ce331d755bd03a7e1404b6
#
_cell.length_a   1.000
_cell.length_b   1.000
_cell.length_c   1.000
_cell.angle_alpha   90.00
_cell.angle_beta   90.00
_cell.angle_gamma   90.00
#
_symmetry.space_group_name_H-M   'P 1'
#
loop_
_entity.id
_entity.type
_entity.pdbx_description
1 polymer ?
#
loop_
_entity_poly.entity_id
_entity_poly.type
_entity_poly.pdbx_seq_one_letter_code
_entity_poly.pdbx_strand_id
1 'polypeptide(L)'
;MKEIVLIEPKTKRGHVYSMVRMPRLGLPLLGAQLKAEGYKVSIYTASPETLPWNKILEADLVGVSTTTSTSFDAYRIASHLRANNIPVVIGGIHATYLPDEALHYADYVVRGEADYTFLPLVRAIKEGQLPRDIPGVSYWDNGVPVHNPAQDCWVEMDDLPIPDLSLFVQGKPGGAIPVMTSRGCPFNCTFCSVTPMFGRGYRYRSTEKVLEELSLYRGQHVFFCDDHFTANPKRTKEVLRGMLDRKINLKGWGAQVRVDAARDEEFLELMRRTRGNIAYIGLESINPATLKAYNKQQSLDDIEEGIRRFHDYGVRIHGMFVFGSDSDTVQTIRDTVDFALKMRIDSVQFLMLTPLPGTPLFKQLESEGRLITKEWDLYDGHHAVFQPALMSPEQLQEESFKAFKRFYSMSHIFQNTMLTGWGSSLYRGVGWWLVKRFEKQNRWYDQILERLQNKSSRSVPLLYRRIPINQEGKLKRDEAANHLKIYVSESNGVFYLRLRGLLNRFALRELNRTLKGLVPKPCLQLVINTEGLSFSEKTARAFTRSLERLGRRVGRVQIIYRKGDLRHSFLKKKSFRIQRFELLPGKER
;
A
#
# COMPACT_ATOMS: atom_id res chain seq x y z
N MET A 1 0.71 28.73 14.24
CA MET A 1 0.57 27.26 14.13
C MET A 1 0.56 26.66 15.52
N LYS A 2 -0.57 26.03 15.90
CA LYS A 2 -0.77 25.40 17.22
C LYS A 2 -1.33 23.99 17.10
N GLU A 3 -2.15 23.70 16.07
CA GLU A 3 -2.83 22.44 15.88
C GLU A 3 -2.32 21.72 14.62
N ILE A 4 -1.82 20.49 14.78
CA ILE A 4 -1.31 19.65 13.70
C ILE A 4 -2.12 18.37 13.67
N VAL A 5 -2.63 18.03 12.50
CA VAL A 5 -3.33 16.76 12.27
C VAL A 5 -2.45 15.83 11.46
N LEU A 6 -2.33 14.58 11.92
CA LEU A 6 -1.62 13.53 11.21
C LEU A 6 -2.63 12.48 10.70
N ILE A 7 -2.50 12.07 9.44
CA ILE A 7 -3.46 11.15 8.82
C ILE A 7 -2.73 9.94 8.23
N GLU A 8 -3.18 8.77 8.61
CA GLU A 8 -2.84 7.50 7.96
C GLU A 8 -4.05 7.04 7.14
N PRO A 9 -3.99 7.13 5.80
CA PRO A 9 -5.08 6.66 4.96
C PRO A 9 -5.28 5.15 5.10
N LYS A 10 -6.54 4.73 5.24
CA LYS A 10 -6.91 3.33 5.36
C LYS A 10 -7.11 2.70 3.99
N THR A 11 -6.61 1.49 3.79
CA THR A 11 -6.93 0.72 2.59
C THR A 11 -8.43 0.47 2.51
N LYS A 12 -9.02 0.70 1.34
CA LYS A 12 -10.47 0.53 1.09
C LYS A 12 -10.88 -0.93 1.04
N ARG A 13 -9.96 -1.80 0.68
CA ARG A 13 -10.21 -3.21 0.41
C ARG A 13 -9.90 -4.03 1.64
N GLY A 14 -10.87 -4.89 2.03
CA GLY A 14 -10.65 -5.85 3.09
C GLY A 14 -9.79 -7.00 2.56
N HIS A 15 -8.72 -7.31 3.25
CA HIS A 15 -7.92 -8.52 3.06
C HIS A 15 -7.97 -9.37 4.32
N VAL A 16 -7.42 -10.58 4.28
CA VAL A 16 -7.47 -11.54 5.40
C VAL A 16 -6.96 -10.94 6.72
N TYR A 17 -6.04 -9.96 6.64
CA TYR A 17 -5.46 -9.29 7.80
C TYR A 17 -6.08 -7.93 8.15
N SER A 18 -7.06 -7.47 7.41
CA SER A 18 -7.72 -6.17 7.69
C SER A 18 -8.43 -6.11 9.05
N MET A 19 -8.63 -7.27 9.70
CA MET A 19 -9.16 -7.37 11.06
C MET A 19 -8.11 -7.10 12.15
N VAL A 20 -6.84 -7.27 11.83
CA VAL A 20 -5.74 -6.95 12.76
C VAL A 20 -5.48 -5.45 12.69
N ARG A 21 -6.15 -4.70 13.56
CA ARG A 21 -5.98 -3.24 13.65
C ARG A 21 -4.76 -2.92 14.50
N MET A 22 -3.60 -2.96 13.89
CA MET A 22 -2.36 -2.53 14.52
C MET A 22 -1.94 -1.19 13.91
N PRO A 23 -1.80 -0.11 14.70
CA PRO A 23 -1.37 1.18 14.20
C PRO A 23 0.09 1.12 13.78
N ARG A 24 0.45 1.86 12.74
CA ARG A 24 1.85 2.09 12.39
C ARG A 24 2.45 3.13 13.35
N LEU A 25 3.69 2.91 13.78
CA LEU A 25 4.31 3.72 14.81
C LEU A 25 4.91 5.05 14.30
N GLY A 26 5.06 5.24 12.99
CA GLY A 26 5.65 6.46 12.44
C GLY A 26 4.92 7.74 12.88
N LEU A 27 3.60 7.81 12.71
CA LEU A 27 2.83 9.00 13.12
C LEU A 27 2.76 9.20 14.64
N PRO A 28 2.56 8.17 15.48
CA PRO A 28 2.69 8.30 16.94
C PRO A 28 4.05 8.79 17.44
N LEU A 29 5.14 8.40 16.78
CA LEU A 29 6.48 8.91 17.08
C LEU A 29 6.61 10.40 16.77
N LEU A 30 6.27 10.79 15.54
CA LEU A 30 6.28 12.19 15.13
C LEU A 30 5.33 13.04 16.00
N GLY A 31 4.17 12.48 16.33
CA GLY A 31 3.20 13.12 17.21
C GLY A 31 3.74 13.33 18.62
N ALA A 32 4.50 12.38 19.17
CA ALA A 32 5.15 12.51 20.47
C ALA A 32 6.19 13.63 20.46
N GLN A 33 7.01 13.73 19.40
CA GLN A 33 7.99 14.81 19.23
C GLN A 33 7.31 16.19 19.15
N LEU A 34 6.26 16.32 18.34
CA LEU A 34 5.51 17.56 18.20
C LEU A 34 4.82 17.97 19.51
N LYS A 35 4.26 17.01 20.24
CA LYS A 35 3.62 17.26 21.54
C LYS A 35 4.63 17.76 22.59
N ALA A 36 5.85 17.23 22.58
CA ALA A 36 6.94 17.70 23.44
C ALA A 36 7.31 19.16 23.17
N GLU A 37 7.14 19.65 21.93
CA GLU A 37 7.32 21.05 21.53
C GLU A 37 6.07 21.93 21.75
N GLY A 38 5.05 21.40 22.40
CA GLY A 38 3.84 22.15 22.76
C GLY A 38 2.76 22.24 21.66
N TYR A 39 2.89 21.49 20.56
CA TYR A 39 1.83 21.41 19.56
C TYR A 39 0.67 20.53 20.04
N LYS A 40 -0.55 20.92 19.73
CA LYS A 40 -1.72 20.05 19.85
C LYS A 40 -1.75 19.11 18.64
N VAL A 41 -1.70 17.80 18.88
CA VAL A 41 -1.62 16.80 17.83
C VAL A 41 -2.79 15.83 17.92
N SER A 42 -3.37 15.50 16.75
CA SER A 42 -4.41 14.49 16.61
C SER A 42 -4.06 13.55 15.44
N ILE A 43 -4.25 12.24 15.63
CA ILE A 43 -3.98 11.23 14.60
C ILE A 43 -5.28 10.57 14.17
N TYR A 44 -5.51 10.53 12.86
CA TYR A 44 -6.66 9.85 12.25
C TYR A 44 -6.20 8.70 11.35
N THR A 45 -6.83 7.53 11.53
CA THR A 45 -6.68 6.39 10.61
C THR A 45 -8.02 6.13 9.95
N ALA A 46 -8.22 6.66 8.74
CA ALA A 46 -9.51 6.62 8.08
C ALA A 46 -9.39 6.72 6.56
N SER A 47 -10.45 6.29 5.85
CA SER A 47 -10.58 6.61 4.43
C SER A 47 -11.07 8.05 4.25
N PRO A 48 -10.79 8.71 3.11
CA PRO A 48 -11.23 10.08 2.85
C PRO A 48 -12.73 10.33 3.11
N GLU A 49 -13.55 9.26 2.89
CA GLU A 49 -15.00 9.31 3.04
C GLU A 49 -15.47 9.37 4.52
N THR A 50 -14.61 8.94 5.44
CA THR A 50 -14.95 8.81 6.87
C THR A 50 -14.20 9.79 7.76
N LEU A 51 -13.34 10.63 7.19
CA LEU A 51 -12.62 11.67 7.92
C LEU A 51 -13.59 12.77 8.39
N PRO A 52 -13.44 13.28 9.63
CA PRO A 52 -14.24 14.39 10.13
C PRO A 52 -13.68 15.73 9.60
N TRP A 53 -14.00 16.03 8.36
CA TRP A 53 -13.44 17.18 7.64
C TRP A 53 -13.64 18.52 8.36
N ASN A 54 -14.77 18.70 9.03
CA ASN A 54 -15.03 19.91 9.83
C ASN A 54 -13.96 20.18 10.91
N LYS A 55 -13.39 19.12 11.52
CA LYS A 55 -12.31 19.24 12.50
C LYS A 55 -10.94 19.34 11.85
N ILE A 56 -10.73 18.60 10.75
CA ILE A 56 -9.42 18.56 10.08
C ILE A 56 -9.13 19.89 9.39
N LEU A 57 -10.14 20.57 8.86
CA LEU A 57 -9.99 21.86 8.22
C LEU A 57 -9.71 23.02 9.20
N GLU A 58 -9.77 22.77 10.51
CA GLU A 58 -9.34 23.72 11.55
C GLU A 58 -7.83 23.61 11.85
N ALA A 59 -7.14 22.60 11.32
CA ALA A 59 -5.71 22.41 11.57
C ALA A 59 -4.85 23.46 10.83
N ASP A 60 -3.76 23.85 11.46
CA ASP A 60 -2.76 24.73 10.85
C ASP A 60 -1.85 24.00 9.86
N LEU A 61 -1.70 22.70 10.02
CA LEU A 61 -0.88 21.83 9.17
C LEU A 61 -1.41 20.40 9.20
N VAL A 62 -1.39 19.74 8.06
CA VAL A 62 -1.74 18.31 8.00
C VAL A 62 -0.59 17.49 7.41
N GLY A 63 -0.13 16.48 8.17
CA GLY A 63 0.80 15.46 7.71
C GLY A 63 0.07 14.18 7.28
N VAL A 64 0.39 13.64 6.10
CA VAL A 64 -0.22 12.42 5.58
C VAL A 64 0.86 11.37 5.34
N SER A 65 0.77 10.23 6.03
CA SER A 65 1.69 9.10 5.82
C SER A 65 1.13 8.14 4.77
N THR A 66 1.93 7.73 3.78
CA THR A 66 1.45 6.88 2.71
C THR A 66 2.32 5.65 2.48
N THR A 67 1.66 4.51 2.20
CA THR A 67 2.23 3.34 1.54
C THR A 67 1.78 3.31 0.09
N THR A 68 2.36 2.44 -0.72
CA THR A 68 1.99 2.36 -2.14
C THR A 68 0.49 2.12 -2.32
N SER A 69 -0.09 1.17 -1.60
CA SER A 69 -1.52 0.84 -1.72
C SER A 69 -2.48 1.90 -1.16
N THR A 70 -1.99 2.91 -0.45
CA THR A 70 -2.82 4.01 0.10
C THR A 70 -2.52 5.37 -0.53
N SER A 71 -1.62 5.43 -1.51
CA SER A 71 -1.14 6.69 -2.08
C SER A 71 -2.26 7.51 -2.74
N PHE A 72 -3.16 6.89 -3.50
CA PHE A 72 -4.26 7.62 -4.12
C PHE A 72 -5.23 8.23 -3.11
N ASP A 73 -5.48 7.55 -1.99
CA ASP A 73 -6.27 8.14 -0.92
C ASP A 73 -5.53 9.27 -0.19
N ALA A 74 -4.21 9.15 -0.01
CA ALA A 74 -3.36 10.23 0.48
C ALA A 74 -3.42 11.45 -0.46
N TYR A 75 -3.33 11.24 -1.77
CA TYR A 75 -3.41 12.32 -2.77
C TYR A 75 -4.79 12.98 -2.80
N ARG A 76 -5.86 12.23 -2.61
CA ARG A 76 -7.22 12.78 -2.48
C ARG A 76 -7.38 13.64 -1.24
N ILE A 77 -6.83 13.17 -0.11
CA ILE A 77 -6.81 13.93 1.15
C ILE A 77 -6.03 15.23 0.95
N ALA A 78 -4.80 15.13 0.45
CA ALA A 78 -3.95 16.29 0.22
C ALA A 78 -4.57 17.30 -0.74
N SER A 79 -5.16 16.85 -1.85
CA SER A 79 -5.84 17.74 -2.81
C SER A 79 -7.03 18.47 -2.17
N HIS A 80 -7.78 17.80 -1.28
CA HIS A 80 -8.90 18.42 -0.58
C HIS A 80 -8.43 19.50 0.40
N LEU A 81 -7.37 19.22 1.16
CA LEU A 81 -6.77 20.16 2.11
C LEU A 81 -6.21 21.40 1.40
N ARG A 82 -5.43 21.21 0.34
CA ARG A 82 -4.90 22.33 -0.46
C ARG A 82 -5.99 23.19 -1.10
N ALA A 83 -7.10 22.58 -1.51
CA ALA A 83 -8.25 23.33 -2.02
C ALA A 83 -8.94 24.20 -0.94
N ASN A 84 -8.67 23.92 0.35
CA ASN A 84 -9.13 24.69 1.48
C ASN A 84 -7.98 25.51 2.16
N ASN A 85 -6.86 25.70 1.45
CA ASN A 85 -5.68 26.46 1.89
C ASN A 85 -5.02 25.93 3.18
N ILE A 86 -5.14 24.65 3.46
CA ILE A 86 -4.42 23.98 4.56
C ILE A 86 -3.10 23.45 4.02
N PRO A 87 -1.95 23.81 4.59
CA PRO A 87 -0.66 23.28 4.22
C PRO A 87 -0.59 21.76 4.42
N VAL A 88 -0.01 21.03 3.44
CA VAL A 88 0.05 19.58 3.46
C VAL A 88 1.47 19.07 3.28
N VAL A 89 1.87 18.17 4.18
CA VAL A 89 3.10 17.38 4.07
C VAL A 89 2.72 15.93 3.78
N ILE A 90 3.24 15.33 2.71
CA ILE A 90 3.14 13.89 2.48
C ILE A 90 4.48 13.23 2.79
N GLY A 91 4.44 12.13 3.55
CA GLY A 91 5.59 11.28 3.83
C GLY A 91 5.27 9.80 3.67
N GLY A 92 6.22 8.96 4.07
CA GLY A 92 6.13 7.51 4.00
C GLY A 92 6.77 6.91 2.76
N ILE A 93 6.79 5.58 2.70
CA ILE A 93 7.62 4.85 1.74
C ILE A 93 7.28 5.15 0.28
N HIS A 94 6.01 5.31 -0.06
CA HIS A 94 5.63 5.62 -1.44
C HIS A 94 6.11 7.00 -1.89
N ALA A 95 5.89 8.02 -1.07
CA ALA A 95 6.34 9.39 -1.34
C ALA A 95 7.87 9.52 -1.38
N THR A 96 8.57 8.66 -0.65
CA THR A 96 10.04 8.58 -0.66
C THR A 96 10.56 8.22 -2.05
N TYR A 97 9.93 7.26 -2.72
CA TYR A 97 10.39 6.77 -4.04
C TYR A 97 9.73 7.44 -5.24
N LEU A 98 8.61 8.12 -5.02
CA LEU A 98 7.89 8.86 -6.05
C LEU A 98 7.60 10.30 -5.55
N PRO A 99 8.65 11.08 -5.22
CA PRO A 99 8.47 12.41 -4.63
C PRO A 99 7.81 13.39 -5.58
N ASP A 100 8.09 13.34 -6.88
CA ASP A 100 7.45 14.20 -7.88
C ASP A 100 5.96 13.96 -7.98
N GLU A 101 5.55 12.67 -7.97
CA GLU A 101 4.14 12.30 -7.98
C GLU A 101 3.45 12.82 -6.70
N ALA A 102 4.06 12.63 -5.54
CA ALA A 102 3.52 13.07 -4.26
C ALA A 102 3.47 14.61 -4.16
N LEU A 103 4.51 15.30 -4.61
CA LEU A 103 4.61 16.75 -4.58
C LEU A 103 3.57 17.43 -5.49
N HIS A 104 3.12 16.76 -6.54
CA HIS A 104 2.02 17.26 -7.36
C HIS A 104 0.73 17.51 -6.54
N TYR A 105 0.54 16.78 -5.44
CA TYR A 105 -0.65 16.84 -4.59
C TYR A 105 -0.43 17.56 -3.25
N ALA A 106 0.82 17.76 -2.83
CA ALA A 106 1.19 18.34 -1.55
C ALA A 106 2.03 19.61 -1.71
N ASP A 107 2.21 20.35 -0.63
CA ASP A 107 3.11 21.49 -0.57
C ASP A 107 4.53 21.04 -0.27
N TYR A 108 4.65 19.99 0.54
CA TYR A 108 5.92 19.41 0.95
C TYR A 108 5.87 17.88 0.91
N VAL A 109 7.01 17.27 0.62
CA VAL A 109 7.21 15.81 0.71
C VAL A 109 8.42 15.52 1.58
N VAL A 110 8.26 14.65 2.58
CA VAL A 110 9.35 14.12 3.40
C VAL A 110 9.74 12.74 2.89
N ARG A 111 10.98 12.60 2.44
CA ARG A 111 11.59 11.37 1.92
C ARG A 111 12.46 10.72 2.98
N GLY A 112 12.44 9.39 3.05
CA GLY A 112 13.20 8.64 4.05
C GLY A 112 12.56 8.68 5.45
N GLU A 113 13.40 8.62 6.48
CA GLU A 113 12.97 8.69 7.87
C GLU A 113 12.64 10.14 8.25
N ALA A 114 11.46 10.35 8.80
CA ALA A 114 10.96 11.68 9.11
C ALA A 114 11.38 12.18 10.51
N ASP A 115 11.98 11.32 11.31
CA ASP A 115 12.21 11.56 12.75
C ASP A 115 13.07 12.80 13.05
N TYR A 116 14.08 13.08 12.23
CA TYR A 116 14.91 14.29 12.34
C TYR A 116 14.53 15.39 11.34
N THR A 117 13.61 15.11 10.42
CA THR A 117 13.24 16.03 9.33
C THR A 117 11.92 16.75 9.61
N PHE A 118 10.93 16.05 10.21
CA PHE A 118 9.57 16.57 10.26
C PHE A 118 9.43 17.77 11.20
N LEU A 119 10.01 17.73 12.39
CA LEU A 119 9.95 18.85 13.34
C LEU A 119 10.67 20.11 12.82
N PRO A 120 11.89 20.05 12.26
CA PRO A 120 12.51 21.19 11.56
C PRO A 120 11.63 21.75 10.43
N LEU A 121 11.00 20.89 9.63
CA LEU A 121 10.09 21.32 8.57
C LEU A 121 8.88 22.07 9.13
N VAL A 122 8.27 21.56 10.21
CA VAL A 122 7.13 22.23 10.90
C VAL A 122 7.53 23.61 11.39
N ARG A 123 8.74 23.76 11.94
CA ARG A 123 9.28 25.06 12.38
C ARG A 123 9.47 26.03 11.19
N ALA A 124 10.09 25.56 10.11
CA ALA A 124 10.27 26.38 8.90
C ALA A 124 8.93 26.85 8.32
N ILE A 125 7.93 25.95 8.22
CA ILE A 125 6.58 26.31 7.75
C ILE A 125 5.91 27.34 8.68
N LYS A 126 6.05 27.18 9.99
CA LYS A 126 5.52 28.14 10.99
C LYS A 126 6.11 29.53 10.82
N GLU A 127 7.39 29.61 10.49
CA GLU A 127 8.14 30.86 10.28
C GLU A 127 7.98 31.42 8.87
N GLY A 128 7.26 30.75 7.98
CA GLY A 128 7.11 31.15 6.58
C GLY A 128 8.39 31.02 5.76
N GLN A 129 9.33 30.19 6.19
CA GLN A 129 10.61 29.96 5.54
C GLN A 129 10.56 28.76 4.60
N LEU A 130 11.30 28.83 3.50
CA LEU A 130 11.50 27.66 2.63
C LEU A 130 12.48 26.68 3.30
N PRO A 131 12.23 25.38 3.23
CA PRO A 131 13.03 24.36 3.92
C PRO A 131 14.32 24.00 3.14
N ARG A 132 15.10 25.00 2.73
CA ARG A 132 16.25 24.83 1.82
C ARG A 132 17.34 23.91 2.36
N ASP A 133 17.56 23.96 3.68
CA ASP A 133 18.65 23.26 4.36
C ASP A 133 18.18 22.03 5.13
N ILE A 134 16.92 21.57 4.93
CA ILE A 134 16.38 20.40 5.62
C ILE A 134 16.54 19.17 4.71
N PRO A 135 17.47 18.23 5.03
CA PRO A 135 17.69 17.04 4.21
C PRO A 135 16.41 16.20 4.07
N GLY A 136 16.24 15.56 2.92
CA GLY A 136 15.11 14.68 2.64
C GLY A 136 13.78 15.41 2.35
N VAL A 137 13.73 16.74 2.40
CA VAL A 137 12.52 17.49 2.03
C VAL A 137 12.49 17.79 0.53
N SER A 138 11.31 17.65 -0.06
CA SER A 138 10.99 18.16 -1.39
C SER A 138 9.86 19.17 -1.28
N TYR A 139 9.93 20.27 -2.04
CA TYR A 139 8.98 21.38 -1.96
C TYR A 139 8.93 22.15 -3.28
N TRP A 140 8.00 23.11 -3.37
CA TRP A 140 7.88 24.02 -4.50
C TRP A 140 8.63 25.32 -4.21
N ASP A 141 9.57 25.73 -5.08
CA ASP A 141 10.15 27.06 -5.07
C ASP A 141 9.82 27.76 -6.40
N ASN A 142 9.03 28.84 -6.33
CA ASN A 142 8.57 29.60 -7.50
C ASN A 142 7.93 28.72 -8.62
N GLY A 143 7.19 27.67 -8.23
CA GLY A 143 6.53 26.75 -9.17
C GLY A 143 7.43 25.67 -9.76
N VAL A 144 8.68 25.58 -9.30
CA VAL A 144 9.63 24.54 -9.67
C VAL A 144 9.79 23.56 -8.51
N PRO A 145 9.74 22.22 -8.74
CA PRO A 145 10.00 21.25 -7.68
C PRO A 145 11.49 21.26 -7.31
N VAL A 146 11.76 21.34 -6.02
CA VAL A 146 13.11 21.28 -5.44
C VAL A 146 13.20 20.06 -4.54
N HIS A 147 14.28 19.30 -4.68
CA HIS A 147 14.57 18.13 -3.87
C HIS A 147 15.89 18.36 -3.13
N ASN A 148 15.81 18.59 -1.84
CA ASN A 148 17.02 18.67 -1.01
C ASN A 148 17.78 17.33 -1.04
N PRO A 149 19.07 17.30 -0.74
CA PRO A 149 19.83 16.06 -0.58
C PRO A 149 19.12 15.07 0.34
N ALA A 150 19.38 13.78 0.14
CA ALA A 150 18.92 12.75 1.09
C ALA A 150 19.57 12.97 2.47
N GLN A 151 18.99 12.39 3.50
CA GLN A 151 19.63 12.38 4.82
C GLN A 151 20.94 11.58 4.76
N ASP A 152 22.02 12.16 5.25
CA ASP A 152 23.33 11.52 5.31
C ASP A 152 23.53 10.73 6.61
N CYS A 153 22.70 10.96 7.61
CA CYS A 153 22.76 10.29 8.90
C CYS A 153 21.52 9.43 9.17
N TRP A 154 21.74 8.29 9.74
CA TRP A 154 20.68 7.44 10.23
C TRP A 154 20.21 7.90 11.62
N VAL A 155 18.91 7.72 11.87
CA VAL A 155 18.31 8.03 13.16
C VAL A 155 18.89 7.12 14.25
N GLU A 156 19.40 7.74 15.32
CA GLU A 156 19.78 7.02 16.54
C GLU A 156 18.52 6.57 17.28
N MET A 157 18.40 5.26 17.46
CA MET A 157 17.14 4.66 17.92
C MET A 157 16.79 5.03 19.36
N ASP A 158 17.79 5.33 20.20
CA ASP A 158 17.58 5.74 21.60
C ASP A 158 17.18 7.22 21.77
N ASP A 159 17.35 8.04 20.72
CA ASP A 159 16.85 9.41 20.70
C ASP A 159 15.33 9.48 20.47
N LEU A 160 14.74 8.39 19.97
CA LEU A 160 13.33 8.36 19.68
C LEU A 160 12.49 8.28 20.95
N PRO A 161 11.42 9.09 21.06
CA PRO A 161 10.48 8.97 22.16
C PRO A 161 9.69 7.65 22.09
N ILE A 162 9.03 7.30 23.17
CA ILE A 162 7.99 6.25 23.13
C ILE A 162 6.83 6.76 22.26
N PRO A 163 6.34 5.96 21.29
CA PRO A 163 5.21 6.36 20.45
C PRO A 163 3.95 6.67 21.26
N ASP A 164 3.38 7.86 21.11
CA ASP A 164 2.17 8.24 21.86
C ASP A 164 0.90 7.75 21.17
N LEU A 165 0.45 6.55 21.53
CA LEU A 165 -0.77 5.95 21.00
C LEU A 165 -2.06 6.65 21.48
N SER A 166 -1.98 7.54 22.47
CA SER A 166 -3.14 8.31 22.95
C SER A 166 -3.59 9.39 21.97
N LEU A 167 -2.74 9.72 20.99
CA LEU A 167 -3.03 10.72 19.96
C LEU A 167 -4.06 10.25 18.92
N PHE A 168 -4.37 8.95 18.88
CA PHE A 168 -5.43 8.45 17.99
C PHE A 168 -6.82 8.86 18.47
N VAL A 169 -7.49 9.71 17.68
CA VAL A 169 -8.82 10.25 18.00
C VAL A 169 -9.90 9.16 18.07
N GLN A 170 -9.76 8.10 17.29
CA GLN A 170 -10.70 6.96 17.28
C GLN A 170 -10.49 5.99 18.46
N GLY A 171 -9.68 6.38 19.44
CA GLY A 171 -9.29 5.54 20.57
C GLY A 171 -8.12 4.63 20.27
N LYS A 172 -7.55 4.04 21.31
CA LYS A 172 -6.47 3.06 21.15
C LYS A 172 -6.97 1.88 20.29
N PRO A 173 -6.24 1.50 19.25
CA PRO A 173 -6.60 0.33 18.46
C PRO A 173 -6.72 -0.90 19.36
N GLY A 174 -7.80 -1.64 19.21
CA GLY A 174 -7.96 -2.93 19.89
C GLY A 174 -6.99 -3.96 19.30
N GLY A 175 -6.42 -4.82 20.14
CA GLY A 175 -5.51 -5.89 19.72
C GLY A 175 -4.16 -5.81 20.43
N ALA A 176 -3.11 -6.27 19.77
CA ALA A 176 -1.76 -6.20 20.31
C ALA A 176 -1.20 -4.76 20.19
N ILE A 177 -0.46 -4.35 21.22
CA ILE A 177 0.26 -3.06 21.21
C ILE A 177 1.52 -3.23 20.35
N PRO A 178 1.71 -2.42 19.30
CA PRO A 178 2.95 -2.46 18.52
C PRO A 178 4.09 -1.85 19.32
N VAL A 179 5.23 -2.52 19.33
CA VAL A 179 6.48 -2.04 19.91
C VAL A 179 7.58 -2.20 18.88
N MET A 180 8.31 -1.12 18.60
CA MET A 180 9.44 -1.13 17.69
C MET A 180 10.74 -1.10 18.51
N THR A 181 11.54 -2.13 18.37
CA THR A 181 12.84 -2.22 19.06
C THR A 181 14.02 -2.00 18.13
N SER A 182 13.79 -2.10 16.82
CA SER A 182 14.83 -1.95 15.79
C SER A 182 14.25 -1.43 14.47
N ARG A 183 15.10 -0.95 13.60
CA ARG A 183 14.82 -0.61 12.19
C ARG A 183 15.86 -1.21 11.29
N GLY A 184 15.42 -1.62 10.09
CA GLY A 184 16.25 -2.20 9.07
C GLY A 184 16.48 -3.70 9.25
N CYS A 185 17.07 -4.29 8.23
CA CYS A 185 17.33 -5.72 8.16
C CYS A 185 18.68 -5.97 7.47
N PRO A 186 19.54 -6.84 7.98
CA PRO A 186 20.85 -7.10 7.39
C PRO A 186 20.76 -7.87 6.06
N PHE A 187 19.60 -8.45 5.76
CA PHE A 187 19.36 -9.20 4.53
C PHE A 187 18.98 -8.28 3.37
N ASN A 188 19.20 -8.74 2.14
CA ASN A 188 18.93 -7.98 0.92
C ASN A 188 18.04 -8.78 -0.04
N CYS A 189 16.82 -9.08 0.41
CA CYS A 189 15.83 -9.74 -0.43
C CYS A 189 15.39 -8.80 -1.59
N THR A 190 15.36 -9.31 -2.82
CA THR A 190 15.18 -8.50 -4.04
C THR A 190 13.84 -7.77 -4.13
N PHE A 191 12.82 -8.30 -3.49
CA PHE A 191 11.45 -7.76 -3.49
C PHE A 191 11.15 -6.85 -2.28
N CYS A 192 12.03 -6.87 -1.26
CA CYS A 192 11.76 -6.22 0.02
C CYS A 192 12.02 -4.71 -0.03
N SER A 193 11.08 -3.94 0.49
CA SER A 193 11.18 -2.49 0.59
C SER A 193 11.94 -1.98 1.82
N VAL A 194 12.27 -2.86 2.77
CA VAL A 194 12.97 -2.49 4.01
C VAL A 194 14.38 -1.98 3.73
N THR A 195 15.16 -2.74 2.97
CA THR A 195 16.55 -2.36 2.66
C THR A 195 16.67 -1.05 1.88
N PRO A 196 15.87 -0.81 0.84
CA PRO A 196 15.85 0.50 0.18
C PRO A 196 15.48 1.65 1.13
N MET A 197 14.55 1.43 2.09
CA MET A 197 14.04 2.47 2.98
C MET A 197 14.99 2.77 4.15
N PHE A 198 15.52 1.73 4.81
CA PHE A 198 16.27 1.85 6.06
C PHE A 198 17.75 1.47 5.92
N GLY A 199 18.22 1.18 4.69
CA GLY A 199 19.56 0.67 4.45
C GLY A 199 19.74 -0.79 4.91
N ARG A 200 20.96 -1.28 4.74
CA ARG A 200 21.38 -2.64 5.18
C ARG A 200 21.83 -2.68 6.64
N GLY A 201 21.89 -1.52 7.30
CA GLY A 201 22.20 -1.42 8.71
C GLY A 201 21.05 -1.90 9.59
N TYR A 202 21.37 -2.68 10.61
CA TYR A 202 20.43 -3.04 11.65
C TYR A 202 20.68 -2.13 12.85
N ARG A 203 19.75 -1.20 13.09
CA ARG A 203 19.79 -0.22 14.19
C ARG A 203 18.77 -0.61 15.23
N TYR A 204 19.10 -0.50 16.49
CA TYR A 204 18.24 -0.95 17.57
C TYR A 204 18.32 -0.05 18.79
N ARG A 205 17.23 0.01 19.53
CA ARG A 205 17.14 0.67 20.83
C ARG A 205 17.88 -0.15 21.87
N SER A 206 18.48 0.50 22.84
CA SER A 206 19.08 -0.17 23.98
C SER A 206 18.08 -1.07 24.71
N THR A 207 18.56 -2.14 25.30
CA THR A 207 17.72 -3.06 26.09
C THR A 207 16.96 -2.30 27.18
N GLU A 208 17.59 -1.31 27.81
CA GLU A 208 16.97 -0.50 28.85
C GLU A 208 15.75 0.24 28.35
N LYS A 209 15.87 0.98 27.24
CA LYS A 209 14.75 1.74 26.62
C LYS A 209 13.61 0.84 26.20
N VAL A 210 13.91 -0.36 25.70
CA VAL A 210 12.87 -1.33 25.33
C VAL A 210 12.14 -1.85 26.57
N LEU A 211 12.87 -2.17 27.65
CA LEU A 211 12.26 -2.65 28.89
C LEU A 211 11.45 -1.56 29.61
N GLU A 212 11.88 -0.29 29.57
CA GLU A 212 11.07 0.86 30.04
C GLU A 212 9.72 0.90 29.32
N GLU A 213 9.73 0.86 27.98
CA GLU A 213 8.50 0.88 27.19
C GLU A 213 7.61 -0.34 27.48
N LEU A 214 8.18 -1.56 27.49
CA LEU A 214 7.42 -2.78 27.75
C LEU A 214 6.77 -2.77 29.15
N SER A 215 7.38 -2.11 30.12
CA SER A 215 6.84 -1.98 31.48
C SER A 215 5.49 -1.24 31.51
N LEU A 216 5.20 -0.40 30.52
CA LEU A 216 3.93 0.30 30.36
C LEU A 216 2.79 -0.61 29.90
N TYR A 217 3.12 -1.79 29.33
CA TYR A 217 2.18 -2.68 28.65
C TYR A 217 1.95 -4.00 29.40
N ARG A 218 2.24 -4.05 30.71
CA ARG A 218 1.98 -5.24 31.55
C ARG A 218 0.53 -5.70 31.43
N GLY A 219 0.33 -7.00 31.30
CA GLY A 219 -1.00 -7.60 31.15
C GLY A 219 -1.64 -7.40 29.76
N GLN A 220 -0.94 -6.80 28.80
CA GLN A 220 -1.42 -6.59 27.43
C GLN A 220 -0.73 -7.54 26.44
N HIS A 221 -1.31 -7.68 25.27
CA HIS A 221 -0.63 -8.32 24.14
C HIS A 221 0.28 -7.31 23.44
N VAL A 222 1.49 -7.74 23.10
CA VAL A 222 2.48 -6.94 22.36
C VAL A 222 2.80 -7.60 21.04
N PHE A 223 3.01 -6.81 20.02
CA PHE A 223 3.60 -7.24 18.75
C PHE A 223 4.89 -6.44 18.51
N PHE A 224 6.02 -7.13 18.47
CA PHE A 224 7.27 -6.53 18.05
C PHE A 224 7.24 -6.35 16.54
N CYS A 225 7.08 -5.10 16.09
CA CYS A 225 6.92 -4.74 14.68
C CYS A 225 8.24 -4.49 13.96
N ASP A 226 9.33 -5.02 14.51
CA ASP A 226 10.64 -5.03 13.87
C ASP A 226 10.62 -5.81 12.55
N ASP A 227 11.36 -5.36 11.54
CA ASP A 227 11.49 -6.07 10.27
C ASP A 227 12.14 -7.48 10.46
N HIS A 228 12.98 -7.62 11.47
CA HIS A 228 13.59 -8.87 11.86
C HIS A 228 14.00 -8.84 13.34
N PHE A 229 13.13 -9.29 14.23
CA PHE A 229 13.32 -9.20 15.69
C PHE A 229 14.58 -9.91 16.19
N THR A 230 14.95 -11.02 15.58
CA THR A 230 16.13 -11.84 15.96
C THR A 230 17.38 -11.52 15.13
N ALA A 231 17.45 -10.39 14.43
CA ALA A 231 18.63 -10.03 13.62
C ALA A 231 19.93 -9.89 14.44
N ASN A 232 19.81 -9.54 15.73
CA ASN A 232 20.88 -9.63 16.73
C ASN A 232 20.44 -10.58 17.85
N PRO A 233 20.76 -11.89 17.78
CA PRO A 233 20.27 -12.87 18.75
C PRO A 233 20.72 -12.57 20.18
N LYS A 234 21.94 -12.05 20.39
CA LYS A 234 22.45 -11.70 21.71
C LYS A 234 21.56 -10.65 22.37
N ARG A 235 21.32 -9.53 21.68
CA ARG A 235 20.46 -8.44 22.16
C ARG A 235 19.03 -8.92 22.39
N THR A 236 18.46 -9.71 21.46
CA THR A 236 17.11 -10.24 21.62
C THR A 236 16.99 -11.05 22.91
N LYS A 237 17.96 -11.91 23.20
CA LYS A 237 17.98 -12.68 24.45
C LYS A 237 18.16 -11.78 25.68
N GLU A 238 18.95 -10.71 25.59
CA GLU A 238 19.09 -9.72 26.67
C GLU A 238 17.74 -9.03 26.99
N VAL A 239 16.97 -8.64 25.97
CA VAL A 239 15.62 -8.08 26.17
C VAL A 239 14.72 -9.11 26.86
N LEU A 240 14.68 -10.34 26.37
CA LEU A 240 13.81 -11.38 26.93
C LEU A 240 14.19 -11.76 28.37
N ARG A 241 15.49 -11.83 28.71
CA ARG A 241 15.96 -12.02 30.09
C ARG A 241 15.56 -10.82 30.96
N GLY A 242 15.77 -9.59 30.48
CA GLY A 242 15.36 -8.39 31.20
C GLY A 242 13.85 -8.32 31.46
N MET A 243 13.02 -8.86 30.57
CA MET A 243 11.57 -8.99 30.84
C MET A 243 11.30 -9.94 32.03
N LEU A 244 12.05 -11.05 32.16
CA LEU A 244 11.93 -11.98 33.30
C LEU A 244 12.40 -11.32 34.59
N ASP A 245 13.58 -10.71 34.58
CA ASP A 245 14.22 -10.07 35.73
C ASP A 245 13.34 -8.93 36.31
N ARG A 246 12.75 -8.11 35.44
CA ARG A 246 11.84 -7.02 35.81
C ARG A 246 10.40 -7.46 36.01
N LYS A 247 10.11 -8.74 35.88
CA LYS A 247 8.75 -9.30 36.01
C LYS A 247 7.76 -8.58 35.08
N ILE A 248 8.15 -8.31 33.82
CA ILE A 248 7.29 -7.71 32.83
C ILE A 248 6.37 -8.80 32.27
N ASN A 249 5.22 -8.99 32.94
CA ASN A 249 4.26 -10.03 32.58
C ASN A 249 3.32 -9.54 31.49
N LEU A 250 3.69 -9.75 30.21
CA LEU A 250 2.76 -9.57 29.08
C LEU A 250 1.71 -10.68 29.07
N LYS A 251 0.55 -10.40 28.49
CA LYS A 251 -0.48 -11.44 28.26
C LYS A 251 -0.02 -12.43 27.18
N GLY A 252 0.77 -11.96 26.24
CA GLY A 252 1.43 -12.70 25.18
C GLY A 252 2.09 -11.74 24.19
N TRP A 253 3.02 -12.24 23.41
CA TRP A 253 3.64 -11.44 22.35
C TRP A 253 3.94 -12.25 21.09
N GLY A 254 4.06 -11.54 19.97
CA GLY A 254 4.49 -12.08 18.68
C GLY A 254 5.51 -11.17 18.02
N ALA A 255 6.29 -11.72 17.11
CA ALA A 255 7.30 -10.97 16.36
C ALA A 255 7.51 -11.55 14.96
N GLN A 256 8.06 -10.73 14.06
CA GLN A 256 8.60 -11.20 12.79
C GLN A 256 10.00 -11.74 13.00
N VAL A 257 10.20 -13.00 12.64
CA VAL A 257 11.47 -13.71 12.76
C VAL A 257 11.79 -14.50 11.48
N ARG A 258 13.04 -14.87 11.31
CA ARG A 258 13.42 -15.87 10.29
C ARG A 258 13.30 -17.26 10.88
N VAL A 259 13.19 -18.25 10.01
CA VAL A 259 13.06 -19.65 10.43
C VAL A 259 14.30 -20.17 11.17
N ASP A 260 15.47 -19.66 10.82
CA ASP A 260 16.77 -20.02 11.45
C ASP A 260 16.88 -19.60 12.93
N ALA A 261 16.02 -18.68 13.40
CA ALA A 261 15.92 -18.37 14.83
C ALA A 261 15.56 -19.60 15.69
N ALA A 262 14.89 -20.59 15.11
CA ALA A 262 14.56 -21.85 15.79
C ALA A 262 15.78 -22.70 16.15
N ARG A 263 16.95 -22.43 15.57
CA ARG A 263 18.20 -23.14 15.93
C ARG A 263 18.74 -22.76 17.31
N ASP A 264 18.37 -21.60 17.82
CA ASP A 264 18.77 -21.11 19.14
C ASP A 264 17.77 -21.60 20.20
N GLU A 265 18.11 -22.69 20.90
CA GLU A 265 17.26 -23.28 21.95
C GLU A 265 17.02 -22.32 23.11
N GLU A 266 18.02 -21.54 23.47
CA GLU A 266 17.88 -20.55 24.53
C GLU A 266 16.84 -19.49 24.15
N PHE A 267 16.86 -19.04 22.89
CA PHE A 267 15.85 -18.11 22.39
C PHE A 267 14.44 -18.71 22.46
N LEU A 268 14.26 -19.97 22.05
CA LEU A 268 12.97 -20.65 22.11
C LEU A 268 12.45 -20.79 23.55
N GLU A 269 13.34 -21.16 24.50
CA GLU A 269 12.98 -21.26 25.92
C GLU A 269 12.66 -19.89 26.52
N LEU A 270 13.43 -18.86 26.21
CA LEU A 270 13.13 -17.48 26.63
C LEU A 270 11.82 -16.99 26.04
N MET A 271 11.56 -17.29 24.77
CA MET A 271 10.29 -16.98 24.12
C MET A 271 9.10 -17.62 24.87
N ARG A 272 9.18 -18.92 25.18
CA ARG A 272 8.20 -19.63 25.96
C ARG A 272 7.98 -19.02 27.35
N ARG A 273 9.07 -18.76 28.09
CA ARG A 273 9.02 -18.20 29.46
C ARG A 273 8.45 -16.78 29.51
N THR A 274 8.70 -15.97 28.50
CA THR A 274 8.17 -14.59 28.39
C THR A 274 6.80 -14.53 27.70
N ARG A 275 6.17 -15.68 27.43
CA ARG A 275 4.86 -15.83 26.74
C ARG A 275 4.89 -15.34 25.28
N GLY A 276 5.99 -15.53 24.58
CA GLY A 276 6.03 -15.42 23.12
C GLY A 276 5.25 -16.59 22.52
N ASN A 277 4.10 -16.33 21.96
CA ASN A 277 3.15 -17.36 21.58
C ASN A 277 2.89 -17.47 20.09
N ILE A 278 3.47 -16.57 19.28
CA ILE A 278 3.34 -16.62 17.82
C ILE A 278 4.57 -16.03 17.13
N ALA A 279 5.13 -16.78 16.19
CA ALA A 279 6.19 -16.36 15.29
C ALA A 279 5.63 -16.08 13.89
N TYR A 280 5.88 -14.88 13.37
CA TYR A 280 5.57 -14.50 11.99
C TYR A 280 6.81 -14.77 11.16
N ILE A 281 6.76 -15.79 10.30
CA ILE A 281 7.94 -16.31 9.60
C ILE A 281 7.79 -16.11 8.10
N GLY A 282 8.73 -15.33 7.52
CA GLY A 282 8.87 -15.22 6.06
C GLY A 282 9.43 -16.51 5.48
N LEU A 283 8.58 -17.44 5.10
CA LEU A 283 8.95 -18.69 4.43
C LEU A 283 9.16 -18.45 2.93
N GLU A 284 8.42 -17.54 2.37
CA GLU A 284 8.34 -17.04 1.00
C GLU A 284 7.97 -18.12 -0.02
N SER A 285 8.73 -19.23 -0.12
CA SER A 285 8.47 -20.30 -1.07
C SER A 285 9.01 -21.64 -0.57
N ILE A 286 8.47 -22.73 -1.10
CA ILE A 286 9.02 -24.09 -0.98
C ILE A 286 9.90 -24.44 -2.17
N ASN A 287 9.93 -23.59 -3.21
CA ASN A 287 10.74 -23.79 -4.41
C ASN A 287 12.16 -23.26 -4.19
N PRO A 288 13.20 -24.10 -4.22
CA PRO A 288 14.58 -23.66 -4.01
C PRO A 288 15.05 -22.61 -5.02
N ALA A 289 14.58 -22.69 -6.28
CA ALA A 289 14.92 -21.70 -7.30
C ALA A 289 14.34 -20.32 -6.95
N THR A 290 13.10 -20.26 -6.45
CA THR A 290 12.46 -19.04 -5.97
C THR A 290 13.19 -18.46 -4.75
N LEU A 291 13.53 -19.28 -3.76
CA LEU A 291 14.30 -18.85 -2.58
C LEU A 291 15.64 -18.23 -2.97
N LYS A 292 16.33 -18.85 -3.94
CA LYS A 292 17.58 -18.32 -4.50
C LYS A 292 17.37 -16.99 -5.23
N ALA A 293 16.34 -16.88 -6.08
CA ALA A 293 16.00 -15.66 -6.82
C ALA A 293 15.65 -14.48 -5.88
N TYR A 294 15.02 -14.78 -4.75
CA TYR A 294 14.69 -13.80 -3.71
C TYR A 294 15.89 -13.44 -2.81
N ASN A 295 17.04 -14.11 -2.97
CA ASN A 295 18.19 -13.99 -2.07
C ASN A 295 17.83 -14.25 -0.60
N LYS A 296 16.97 -15.25 -0.36
CA LYS A 296 16.41 -15.49 0.98
C LYS A 296 17.35 -16.22 1.93
N GLN A 297 18.37 -16.92 1.44
CA GLN A 297 19.37 -17.63 2.24
C GLN A 297 18.77 -18.60 3.27
N GLN A 298 17.86 -19.45 2.83
CA GLN A 298 17.26 -20.56 3.60
C GLN A 298 16.93 -21.71 2.65
N SER A 299 16.98 -22.93 3.14
CA SER A 299 16.61 -24.16 2.42
C SER A 299 15.22 -24.65 2.87
N LEU A 300 14.66 -25.61 2.14
CA LEU A 300 13.41 -26.27 2.53
C LEU A 300 13.59 -27.08 3.82
N ASP A 301 14.74 -27.74 3.99
CA ASP A 301 15.04 -28.49 5.21
C ASP A 301 15.11 -27.56 6.45
N ASP A 302 15.73 -26.38 6.30
CA ASP A 302 15.74 -25.35 7.36
C ASP A 302 14.32 -24.93 7.74
N ILE A 303 13.45 -24.80 6.73
CA ILE A 303 12.04 -24.43 6.92
C ILE A 303 11.30 -25.53 7.67
N GLU A 304 11.43 -26.79 7.25
CA GLU A 304 10.76 -27.91 7.90
C GLU A 304 11.23 -28.11 9.35
N GLU A 305 12.55 -28.06 9.57
CA GLU A 305 13.12 -28.21 10.91
C GLU A 305 12.69 -27.04 11.81
N GLY A 306 12.80 -25.82 11.33
CA GLY A 306 12.44 -24.64 12.12
C GLY A 306 10.97 -24.62 12.53
N ILE A 307 10.05 -25.02 11.63
CA ILE A 307 8.61 -25.14 11.94
C ILE A 307 8.41 -26.16 13.07
N ARG A 308 9.03 -27.36 12.99
CA ARG A 308 8.91 -28.38 14.03
C ARG A 308 9.40 -27.85 15.38
N ARG A 309 10.57 -27.23 15.41
CA ARG A 309 11.16 -26.71 16.66
C ARG A 309 10.31 -25.62 17.30
N PHE A 310 9.74 -24.67 16.54
CA PHE A 310 8.81 -23.69 17.10
C PHE A 310 7.59 -24.37 17.72
N HIS A 311 7.01 -25.36 17.05
CA HIS A 311 5.88 -26.12 17.58
C HIS A 311 6.23 -26.92 18.84
N ASP A 312 7.41 -27.54 18.93
CA ASP A 312 7.89 -28.28 20.10
C ASP A 312 7.97 -27.40 21.35
N TYR A 313 8.24 -26.10 21.16
CA TYR A 313 8.23 -25.10 22.24
C TYR A 313 6.85 -24.43 22.45
N GLY A 314 5.81 -24.93 21.79
CA GLY A 314 4.44 -24.40 21.91
C GLY A 314 4.21 -23.05 21.25
N VAL A 315 5.08 -22.63 20.34
CA VAL A 315 4.97 -21.38 19.59
C VAL A 315 4.19 -21.62 18.31
N ARG A 316 3.11 -20.88 18.12
CA ARG A 316 2.33 -20.91 16.89
C ARG A 316 3.06 -20.20 15.76
N ILE A 317 2.77 -20.61 14.54
CA ILE A 317 3.40 -20.06 13.35
C ILE A 317 2.37 -19.37 12.46
N HIS A 318 2.68 -18.12 12.11
CA HIS A 318 2.07 -17.43 11.00
C HIS A 318 3.05 -17.46 9.82
N GLY A 319 2.81 -18.38 8.86
CA GLY A 319 3.67 -18.57 7.69
C GLY A 319 3.34 -17.56 6.59
N MET A 320 4.34 -16.80 6.13
CA MET A 320 4.19 -15.83 5.04
C MET A 320 4.83 -16.40 3.77
N PHE A 321 4.04 -16.52 2.70
CA PHE A 321 4.46 -17.00 1.37
C PHE A 321 4.20 -15.94 0.31
N VAL A 322 5.04 -15.91 -0.71
CA VAL A 322 4.95 -14.97 -1.84
C VAL A 322 4.96 -15.76 -3.14
N PHE A 323 3.89 -15.64 -3.92
CA PHE A 323 3.69 -16.32 -5.21
C PHE A 323 3.96 -15.41 -6.40
N GLY A 324 4.42 -15.99 -7.49
CA GLY A 324 4.61 -15.31 -8.77
C GLY A 324 6.05 -14.98 -9.10
N SER A 325 7.03 -15.60 -8.43
CA SER A 325 8.41 -15.63 -8.92
C SER A 325 8.50 -16.17 -10.34
N ASP A 326 9.52 -15.78 -11.08
CA ASP A 326 9.78 -16.30 -12.43
C ASP A 326 10.08 -17.81 -12.48
N SER A 327 10.34 -18.43 -11.31
CA SER A 327 10.50 -19.87 -11.15
C SER A 327 9.21 -20.58 -10.70
N ASP A 328 8.13 -19.85 -10.41
CA ASP A 328 6.89 -20.44 -9.92
C ASP A 328 5.96 -20.83 -11.05
N THR A 329 5.38 -22.00 -10.92
CA THR A 329 4.30 -22.52 -11.76
C THR A 329 2.99 -22.58 -10.95
N VAL A 330 1.88 -22.80 -11.61
CA VAL A 330 0.59 -23.10 -10.95
C VAL A 330 0.76 -24.28 -9.96
N GLN A 331 1.55 -25.28 -10.30
CA GLN A 331 1.79 -26.42 -9.41
C GLN A 331 2.58 -26.03 -8.16
N THR A 332 3.56 -25.14 -8.26
CA THR A 332 4.31 -24.62 -7.11
C THR A 332 3.37 -23.98 -6.08
N ILE A 333 2.34 -23.25 -6.52
CA ILE A 333 1.35 -22.64 -5.61
C ILE A 333 0.55 -23.74 -4.89
N ARG A 334 0.11 -24.76 -5.59
CA ARG A 334 -0.66 -25.89 -5.04
C ARG A 334 0.14 -26.69 -4.02
N ASP A 335 1.40 -27.02 -4.38
CA ASP A 335 2.33 -27.74 -3.51
C ASP A 335 2.64 -26.94 -2.24
N THR A 336 2.71 -25.61 -2.33
CA THR A 336 2.91 -24.74 -1.16
C THR A 336 1.74 -24.84 -0.17
N VAL A 337 0.51 -24.96 -0.66
CA VAL A 337 -0.66 -25.15 0.20
C VAL A 337 -0.60 -26.54 0.87
N ASP A 338 -0.25 -27.58 0.13
CA ASP A 338 -0.09 -28.94 0.66
C ASP A 338 0.99 -28.99 1.73
N PHE A 339 2.12 -28.33 1.47
CA PHE A 339 3.19 -28.18 2.45
C PHE A 339 2.71 -27.48 3.73
N ALA A 340 2.04 -26.34 3.60
CA ALA A 340 1.56 -25.58 4.75
C ALA A 340 0.55 -26.39 5.61
N LEU A 341 -0.29 -27.20 4.97
CA LEU A 341 -1.22 -28.10 5.67
C LEU A 341 -0.47 -29.27 6.32
N LYS A 342 0.46 -29.93 5.62
CA LYS A 342 1.30 -31.03 6.13
C LYS A 342 2.10 -30.60 7.36
N MET A 343 2.72 -29.40 7.29
CA MET A 343 3.53 -28.84 8.38
C MET A 343 2.68 -28.25 9.51
N ARG A 344 1.36 -28.31 9.42
CA ARG A 344 0.39 -27.80 10.44
C ARG A 344 0.60 -26.35 10.79
N ILE A 345 1.00 -25.52 9.82
CA ILE A 345 1.13 -24.07 10.03
C ILE A 345 -0.19 -23.51 10.53
N ASP A 346 -0.19 -22.77 11.64
CA ASP A 346 -1.39 -22.32 12.33
C ASP A 346 -2.22 -21.32 11.52
N SER A 347 -1.55 -20.40 10.86
CA SER A 347 -2.16 -19.43 9.95
C SER A 347 -1.18 -19.06 8.84
N VAL A 348 -1.69 -18.68 7.69
CA VAL A 348 -0.87 -18.32 6.53
C VAL A 348 -1.25 -16.97 5.94
N GLN A 349 -0.26 -16.35 5.32
CA GLN A 349 -0.41 -15.25 4.39
C GLN A 349 0.15 -15.69 3.04
N PHE A 350 -0.71 -15.78 2.02
CA PHE A 350 -0.33 -16.00 0.64
C PHE A 350 -0.39 -14.67 -0.10
N LEU A 351 0.76 -14.03 -0.30
CA LEU A 351 0.87 -12.79 -1.04
C LEU A 351 1.24 -13.05 -2.50
N MET A 352 0.72 -12.25 -3.39
CA MET A 352 1.28 -12.14 -4.72
C MET A 352 2.49 -11.21 -4.70
N LEU A 353 3.54 -11.60 -5.39
CA LEU A 353 4.74 -10.78 -5.56
C LEU A 353 4.33 -9.40 -6.08
N THR A 354 4.65 -8.38 -5.32
CA THR A 354 4.25 -7.01 -5.63
C THR A 354 5.50 -6.15 -5.81
N PRO A 355 5.79 -5.70 -7.02
CA PRO A 355 6.95 -4.86 -7.29
C PRO A 355 6.71 -3.45 -6.73
N LEU A 356 7.17 -3.21 -5.50
CA LEU A 356 7.01 -1.91 -4.85
C LEU A 356 8.03 -0.89 -5.39
N PRO A 357 7.64 0.38 -5.65
CA PRO A 357 8.58 1.43 -6.03
C PRO A 357 9.78 1.49 -5.09
N GLY A 358 10.96 1.70 -5.66
CA GLY A 358 12.23 1.73 -4.93
C GLY A 358 12.95 0.37 -4.80
N THR A 359 12.26 -0.76 -4.98
CA THR A 359 12.87 -2.09 -4.91
C THR A 359 13.61 -2.45 -6.20
N PRO A 360 14.65 -3.32 -6.12
CA PRO A 360 15.29 -3.88 -7.31
C PRO A 360 14.29 -4.57 -8.25
N LEU A 361 13.34 -5.33 -7.69
CA LEU A 361 12.29 -6.01 -8.44
C LEU A 361 11.43 -5.04 -9.26
N PHE A 362 11.05 -3.90 -8.68
CA PHE A 362 10.26 -2.90 -9.41
C PHE A 362 11.02 -2.37 -10.62
N LYS A 363 12.29 -1.99 -10.43
CA LYS A 363 13.16 -1.48 -11.50
C LYS A 363 13.32 -2.51 -12.62
N GLN A 364 13.53 -3.77 -12.25
CA GLN A 364 13.66 -4.86 -13.20
C GLN A 364 12.38 -5.03 -14.04
N LEU A 365 11.23 -5.26 -13.40
CA LEU A 365 9.97 -5.52 -14.10
C LEU A 365 9.48 -4.30 -14.90
N GLU A 366 9.78 -3.09 -14.44
CA GLU A 366 9.49 -1.86 -15.19
C GLU A 366 10.34 -1.79 -16.46
N SER A 367 11.66 -2.03 -16.37
CA SER A 367 12.56 -2.03 -17.54
C SER A 367 12.25 -3.14 -18.54
N GLU A 368 11.75 -4.28 -18.08
CA GLU A 368 11.31 -5.40 -18.91
C GLU A 368 9.91 -5.18 -19.51
N GLY A 369 9.21 -4.11 -19.15
CA GLY A 369 7.84 -3.83 -19.61
C GLY A 369 6.81 -4.82 -19.08
N ARG A 370 7.06 -5.45 -17.96
CA ARG A 370 6.21 -6.49 -17.35
C ARG A 370 5.22 -5.96 -16.29
N LEU A 371 5.26 -4.68 -15.96
CA LEU A 371 4.22 -4.07 -15.13
C LEU A 371 2.94 -3.89 -15.94
N ILE A 372 1.84 -4.51 -15.53
CA ILE A 372 0.55 -4.41 -16.23
C ILE A 372 -0.28 -3.20 -15.80
N THR A 373 0.04 -2.60 -14.66
CA THR A 373 -0.64 -1.41 -14.15
C THR A 373 0.23 -0.65 -13.16
N LYS A 374 0.03 0.67 -13.06
CA LYS A 374 0.50 1.54 -11.96
C LYS A 374 -0.68 2.05 -11.13
N GLU A 375 -1.77 1.31 -11.10
CA GLU A 375 -2.88 1.53 -10.17
C GLU A 375 -2.41 1.15 -8.76
N TRP A 376 -1.86 2.11 -8.03
CA TRP A 376 -1.21 1.87 -6.74
C TRP A 376 -2.11 1.22 -5.69
N ASP A 377 -3.42 1.42 -5.77
CA ASP A 377 -4.40 0.74 -4.89
C ASP A 377 -4.36 -0.79 -5.03
N LEU A 378 -3.80 -1.32 -6.12
CA LEU A 378 -3.66 -2.74 -6.39
C LEU A 378 -2.32 -3.32 -5.90
N TYR A 379 -1.39 -2.45 -5.46
CA TYR A 379 -0.09 -2.88 -4.95
C TYR A 379 -0.18 -3.27 -3.47
N ASP A 380 -1.11 -4.17 -3.17
CA ASP A 380 -1.49 -4.58 -1.81
C ASP A 380 -1.13 -6.05 -1.48
N GLY A 381 -0.41 -6.73 -2.38
CA GLY A 381 -0.04 -8.13 -2.23
C GLY A 381 -1.16 -9.14 -2.55
N HIS A 382 -2.34 -8.64 -2.94
CA HIS A 382 -3.51 -9.47 -3.25
C HIS A 382 -4.01 -9.32 -4.69
N HIS A 383 -3.31 -8.55 -5.50
CA HIS A 383 -3.60 -8.36 -6.92
C HIS A 383 -2.36 -8.62 -7.75
N ALA A 384 -2.53 -9.34 -8.87
CA ALA A 384 -1.47 -9.56 -9.84
C ALA A 384 -1.28 -8.28 -10.67
N VAL A 385 -0.21 -7.52 -10.40
CA VAL A 385 0.07 -6.22 -11.03
C VAL A 385 1.20 -6.28 -12.05
N PHE A 386 1.71 -7.46 -12.34
CA PHE A 386 2.78 -7.70 -13.31
C PHE A 386 2.56 -9.03 -14.03
N GLN A 387 3.32 -9.26 -15.11
CA GLN A 387 3.34 -10.50 -15.88
C GLN A 387 4.41 -11.44 -15.34
N PRO A 388 4.06 -12.56 -14.65
CA PRO A 388 5.01 -13.62 -14.30
C PRO A 388 5.57 -14.33 -15.54
N ALA A 389 6.71 -15.01 -15.38
CA ALA A 389 7.35 -15.70 -16.52
C ALA A 389 6.63 -17.02 -16.92
N LEU A 390 6.19 -17.82 -15.95
CA LEU A 390 5.68 -19.18 -16.18
C LEU A 390 4.17 -19.34 -15.99
N MET A 391 3.45 -18.25 -15.77
CA MET A 391 1.98 -18.24 -15.67
C MET A 391 1.42 -16.89 -16.11
N SER A 392 0.14 -16.86 -16.44
CA SER A 392 -0.51 -15.57 -16.70
C SER A 392 -0.86 -14.85 -15.39
N PRO A 393 -1.06 -13.51 -15.42
CA PRO A 393 -1.52 -12.76 -14.25
C PRO A 393 -2.85 -13.28 -13.69
N GLU A 394 -3.75 -13.75 -14.56
CA GLU A 394 -5.03 -14.34 -14.17
C GLU A 394 -4.83 -15.68 -13.45
N GLN A 395 -3.92 -16.53 -13.96
CA GLN A 395 -3.58 -17.78 -13.28
C GLN A 395 -2.98 -17.51 -11.91
N LEU A 396 -2.06 -16.54 -11.79
CA LEU A 396 -1.51 -16.13 -10.49
C LEU A 396 -2.61 -15.64 -9.55
N GLN A 397 -3.51 -14.80 -10.04
CA GLN A 397 -4.63 -14.24 -9.27
C GLN A 397 -5.57 -15.35 -8.79
N GLU A 398 -6.02 -16.22 -9.70
CA GLU A 398 -6.97 -17.28 -9.43
C GLU A 398 -6.39 -18.34 -8.49
N GLU A 399 -5.16 -18.82 -8.75
CA GLU A 399 -4.54 -19.86 -7.92
C GLU A 399 -4.16 -19.34 -6.52
N SER A 400 -3.76 -18.08 -6.39
CA SER A 400 -3.55 -17.45 -5.07
C SER A 400 -4.86 -17.43 -4.27
N PHE A 401 -5.98 -17.17 -4.91
CA PHE A 401 -7.31 -17.25 -4.27
C PHE A 401 -7.68 -18.66 -3.87
N LYS A 402 -7.46 -19.63 -4.75
CA LYS A 402 -7.71 -21.05 -4.47
C LYS A 402 -6.85 -21.53 -3.30
N ALA A 403 -5.60 -21.04 -3.20
CA ALA A 403 -4.71 -21.33 -2.09
C ALA A 403 -5.31 -20.89 -0.74
N PHE A 404 -5.79 -19.66 -0.64
CA PHE A 404 -6.47 -19.17 0.57
C PHE A 404 -7.73 -19.99 0.89
N LYS A 405 -8.60 -20.24 -0.10
CA LYS A 405 -9.82 -21.04 0.09
C LYS A 405 -9.53 -22.45 0.58
N ARG A 406 -8.49 -23.08 0.06
CA ARG A 406 -8.11 -24.43 0.41
C ARG A 406 -7.56 -24.48 1.84
N PHE A 407 -6.64 -23.59 2.19
CA PHE A 407 -6.04 -23.55 3.53
C PHE A 407 -7.08 -23.21 4.61
N TYR A 408 -7.94 -22.23 4.37
CA TYR A 408 -9.00 -21.82 5.28
C TYR A 408 -10.35 -22.50 5.01
N SER A 409 -10.34 -23.73 4.47
CA SER A 409 -11.57 -24.49 4.24
C SER A 409 -12.17 -25.02 5.56
N MET A 410 -13.50 -25.17 5.61
CA MET A 410 -14.20 -25.69 6.79
C MET A 410 -13.76 -27.10 7.18
N SER A 411 -13.43 -27.96 6.18
CA SER A 411 -12.90 -29.31 6.43
C SER A 411 -11.58 -29.27 7.19
N HIS A 412 -10.64 -28.41 6.78
CA HIS A 412 -9.36 -28.27 7.47
C HIS A 412 -9.47 -27.56 8.82
N ILE A 413 -10.42 -26.62 8.96
CA ILE A 413 -10.73 -26.01 10.26
C ILE A 413 -11.18 -27.09 11.24
N PHE A 414 -12.09 -27.97 10.83
CA PHE A 414 -12.61 -29.06 11.67
C PHE A 414 -11.52 -30.08 12.03
N GLN A 415 -10.74 -30.54 11.04
CA GLN A 415 -9.62 -31.46 11.30
C GLN A 415 -8.60 -30.85 12.27
N ASN A 416 -8.27 -29.59 12.12
CA ASN A 416 -7.33 -28.91 12.99
C ASN A 416 -7.88 -28.72 14.42
N THR A 417 -9.20 -28.48 14.56
CA THR A 417 -9.84 -28.38 15.88
C THR A 417 -9.69 -29.65 16.68
N MET A 418 -9.85 -30.79 16.02
CA MET A 418 -9.66 -32.11 16.64
C MET A 418 -8.23 -32.39 17.11
N LEU A 419 -7.23 -31.78 16.42
CA LEU A 419 -5.82 -32.05 16.64
C LEU A 419 -5.12 -31.02 17.55
N THR A 420 -5.52 -29.74 17.51
CA THR A 420 -4.82 -28.63 18.17
C THR A 420 -5.68 -27.79 19.11
N GLY A 421 -6.98 -28.13 19.24
CA GLY A 421 -7.90 -27.41 20.12
C GLY A 421 -8.53 -26.15 19.50
N TRP A 422 -9.44 -25.51 20.25
CA TRP A 422 -10.34 -24.45 19.78
C TRP A 422 -9.64 -23.13 19.39
N GLY A 423 -8.44 -22.85 19.91
CA GLY A 423 -7.79 -21.56 19.75
C GLY A 423 -7.38 -21.22 18.31
N SER A 424 -6.75 -22.17 17.58
CA SER A 424 -6.34 -21.98 16.19
C SER A 424 -7.53 -22.01 15.23
N SER A 425 -8.60 -22.72 15.59
CA SER A 425 -9.81 -22.86 14.77
C SER A 425 -10.61 -21.57 14.66
N LEU A 426 -10.66 -20.76 15.71
CA LEU A 426 -11.27 -19.43 15.66
C LEU A 426 -10.55 -18.50 14.65
N TYR A 427 -9.21 -18.50 14.64
CA TYR A 427 -8.43 -17.72 13.67
C TYR A 427 -8.69 -18.18 12.24
N ARG A 428 -8.75 -19.48 12.00
CA ARG A 428 -9.04 -20.03 10.68
C ARG A 428 -10.48 -19.75 10.24
N GLY A 429 -11.46 -19.77 11.16
CA GLY A 429 -12.84 -19.40 10.87
C GLY A 429 -12.99 -17.95 10.43
N VAL A 430 -12.28 -17.03 11.09
CA VAL A 430 -12.20 -15.63 10.68
C VAL A 430 -11.54 -15.52 9.29
N GLY A 431 -10.44 -16.26 9.05
CA GLY A 431 -9.78 -16.33 7.75
C GLY A 431 -10.73 -16.77 6.62
N TRP A 432 -11.53 -17.81 6.84
CA TRP A 432 -12.52 -18.27 5.86
C TRP A 432 -13.56 -17.19 5.51
N TRP A 433 -14.09 -16.48 6.49
CA TRP A 433 -15.04 -15.40 6.27
C TRP A 433 -14.42 -14.23 5.48
N LEU A 434 -13.18 -13.86 5.82
CA LEU A 434 -12.43 -12.81 5.14
C LEU A 434 -12.15 -13.16 3.69
N VAL A 435 -11.76 -14.40 3.40
CA VAL A 435 -11.52 -14.87 2.02
C VAL A 435 -12.79 -14.74 1.18
N LYS A 436 -13.95 -15.15 1.69
CA LYS A 436 -15.25 -14.98 0.99
C LYS A 436 -15.59 -13.51 0.74
N ARG A 437 -15.31 -12.65 1.71
CA ARG A 437 -15.55 -11.21 1.58
C ARG A 437 -14.64 -10.58 0.54
N PHE A 438 -13.36 -10.94 0.55
CA PHE A 438 -12.38 -10.46 -0.41
C PHE A 438 -12.74 -10.88 -1.85
N GLU A 439 -13.08 -12.14 -2.07
CA GLU A 439 -13.54 -12.62 -3.38
C GLU A 439 -14.70 -11.79 -3.94
N LYS A 440 -15.73 -11.56 -3.12
CA LYS A 440 -16.87 -10.74 -3.52
C LYS A 440 -16.47 -9.31 -3.89
N GLN A 441 -15.51 -8.74 -3.19
CA GLN A 441 -15.06 -7.36 -3.42
C GLN A 441 -14.18 -7.20 -4.66
N ASN A 442 -13.49 -8.27 -5.11
CA ASN A 442 -12.47 -8.20 -6.16
C ASN A 442 -12.86 -8.90 -7.48
N ARG A 443 -14.03 -9.49 -7.62
CA ARG A 443 -14.53 -10.10 -8.88
C ARG A 443 -14.39 -9.20 -10.12
N TRP A 444 -14.45 -7.89 -9.94
CA TRP A 444 -14.27 -6.92 -11.02
C TRP A 444 -12.85 -6.92 -11.60
N TYR A 445 -11.84 -7.23 -10.77
CA TYR A 445 -10.46 -7.28 -11.22
C TYR A 445 -10.19 -8.51 -12.07
N ASP A 446 -10.74 -9.66 -11.68
CA ASP A 446 -10.68 -10.89 -12.46
C ASP A 446 -11.23 -10.67 -13.88
N GLN A 447 -12.34 -9.94 -13.99
CA GLN A 447 -12.92 -9.57 -15.30
C GLN A 447 -12.04 -8.63 -16.12
N ILE A 448 -11.21 -7.81 -15.48
CA ILE A 448 -10.24 -6.96 -16.19
C ILE A 448 -9.10 -7.83 -16.73
N LEU A 449 -8.56 -8.72 -15.92
CA LEU A 449 -7.50 -9.62 -16.33
C LEU A 449 -7.92 -10.51 -17.50
N GLU A 450 -9.08 -11.16 -17.43
CA GLU A 450 -9.66 -11.95 -18.54
C GLU A 450 -9.76 -11.16 -19.86
N ARG A 451 -10.10 -9.87 -19.78
CA ARG A 451 -10.17 -9.01 -20.98
C ARG A 451 -8.80 -8.64 -21.54
N LEU A 452 -7.77 -8.63 -20.72
CA LEU A 452 -6.40 -8.38 -21.16
C LEU A 452 -5.82 -9.58 -21.90
N GLN A 453 -6.14 -10.82 -21.49
CA GLN A 453 -5.75 -12.05 -22.20
C GLN A 453 -6.30 -12.15 -23.63
N ASN A 454 -7.56 -11.77 -23.81
CA ASN A 454 -8.26 -11.86 -25.09
C ASN A 454 -7.80 -10.84 -26.15
N LYS A 455 -6.79 -10.03 -25.84
CA LYS A 455 -6.15 -9.11 -26.78
C LYS A 455 -4.68 -9.49 -26.94
N SER A 456 -4.42 -10.36 -27.92
CA SER A 456 -3.06 -10.59 -28.41
C SER A 456 -2.46 -9.30 -28.99
N SER A 457 -1.86 -8.47 -28.15
CA SER A 457 -0.87 -7.49 -28.56
C SER A 457 -0.19 -6.86 -27.32
N ARG A 458 1.10 -6.75 -27.42
CA ARG A 458 2.11 -6.25 -26.49
C ARG A 458 1.60 -5.23 -25.47
N SER A 459 1.88 -5.52 -24.21
CA SER A 459 1.55 -4.82 -22.98
C SER A 459 1.49 -3.29 -23.08
N VAL A 460 0.33 -2.75 -22.72
CA VAL A 460 0.15 -1.31 -22.50
C VAL A 460 -0.25 -1.11 -21.05
N PRO A 461 0.47 -0.28 -20.27
CA PRO A 461 0.06 0.03 -18.90
C PRO A 461 -1.30 0.73 -18.88
N LEU A 462 -2.24 0.20 -18.12
CA LEU A 462 -3.57 0.77 -17.97
C LEU A 462 -3.60 1.68 -16.75
N LEU A 463 -3.69 2.99 -16.95
CA LEU A 463 -3.85 3.94 -15.87
C LEU A 463 -5.36 4.12 -15.55
N TYR A 464 -5.78 3.69 -14.39
CA TYR A 464 -7.16 3.83 -13.92
C TYR A 464 -7.28 4.91 -12.85
N ARG A 465 -8.11 5.91 -13.10
CA ARG A 465 -8.42 6.96 -12.11
C ARG A 465 -9.92 7.05 -11.84
N ARG A 466 -10.34 6.81 -10.60
CA ARG A 466 -11.68 7.17 -10.11
C ARG A 466 -11.64 8.62 -9.64
N ILE A 467 -12.44 9.48 -10.26
CA ILE A 467 -12.65 10.85 -9.77
C ILE A 467 -14.02 10.84 -9.08
N PRO A 468 -14.10 10.89 -7.74
CA PRO A 468 -15.35 11.05 -7.05
C PRO A 468 -15.84 12.49 -7.21
N ILE A 469 -17.11 12.68 -7.53
CA ILE A 469 -17.68 14.00 -7.76
C ILE A 469 -18.95 14.15 -6.94
N ASN A 470 -18.93 15.14 -6.02
CA ASN A 470 -20.12 15.60 -5.35
C ASN A 470 -20.13 17.14 -5.32
N GLN A 471 -21.30 17.76 -5.51
CA GLN A 471 -21.47 19.23 -5.58
C GLN A 471 -21.34 19.93 -4.22
N GLU A 472 -21.37 19.19 -3.09
CA GLU A 472 -21.43 19.77 -1.74
C GLU A 472 -20.31 19.30 -0.80
N GLY A 473 -19.25 18.67 -1.30
CA GLY A 473 -18.17 18.16 -0.43
C GLY A 473 -18.55 17.00 0.50
N LYS A 474 -19.78 16.48 0.39
CA LYS A 474 -20.25 15.31 1.16
C LYS A 474 -20.35 14.07 0.27
N LEU A 475 -19.58 13.05 0.57
CA LEU A 475 -19.62 11.76 -0.11
C LEU A 475 -20.80 10.93 0.43
N LYS A 476 -21.87 10.83 -0.34
CA LYS A 476 -23.01 9.92 -0.04
C LYS A 476 -22.66 8.46 -0.39
N ARG A 477 -23.12 7.54 0.46
CA ARG A 477 -22.77 6.10 0.43
C ARG A 477 -23.29 5.31 -0.80
N ASP A 478 -24.26 5.82 -1.57
CA ASP A 478 -25.06 5.02 -2.51
C ASP A 478 -24.97 5.41 -3.99
N GLU A 479 -24.03 6.27 -4.41
CA GLU A 479 -23.97 6.72 -5.80
C GLU A 479 -22.81 6.10 -6.59
N ALA A 480 -22.71 4.77 -6.62
CA ALA A 480 -21.78 4.06 -7.53
C ALA A 480 -22.06 4.33 -9.04
N ALA A 481 -23.23 4.88 -9.37
CA ALA A 481 -23.68 5.14 -10.74
C ALA A 481 -23.23 6.52 -11.30
N ASN A 482 -22.81 7.46 -10.47
CA ASN A 482 -22.61 8.87 -10.87
C ASN A 482 -21.14 9.30 -11.00
N HIS A 483 -20.19 8.38 -11.18
CA HIS A 483 -18.79 8.72 -11.28
C HIS A 483 -18.27 8.61 -12.72
N LEU A 484 -17.48 9.62 -13.14
CA LEU A 484 -16.70 9.52 -14.37
C LEU A 484 -15.49 8.61 -14.13
N LYS A 485 -15.34 7.60 -14.96
CA LYS A 485 -14.16 6.72 -15.02
C LYS A 485 -13.35 7.08 -16.24
N ILE A 486 -12.07 7.36 -16.05
CA ILE A 486 -11.11 7.67 -17.11
C ILE A 486 -10.07 6.57 -17.13
N TYR A 487 -9.93 5.91 -18.28
CA TYR A 487 -8.90 4.93 -18.54
C TYR A 487 -7.94 5.54 -19.55
N VAL A 488 -6.66 5.53 -19.25
CA VAL A 488 -5.62 6.06 -20.14
C VAL A 488 -4.63 4.96 -20.43
N SER A 489 -4.31 4.78 -21.69
CA SER A 489 -3.22 3.89 -22.13
C SER A 489 -2.43 4.57 -23.25
N GLU A 490 -1.16 4.22 -23.39
CA GLU A 490 -0.29 4.71 -24.44
C GLU A 490 0.35 3.54 -25.17
N SER A 491 0.43 3.64 -26.51
CA SER A 491 1.18 2.69 -27.33
C SER A 491 1.73 3.43 -28.56
N ASN A 492 3.04 3.36 -28.75
CA ASN A 492 3.74 3.95 -29.92
C ASN A 492 3.41 5.42 -30.17
N GLY A 493 3.36 6.26 -29.12
CA GLY A 493 3.01 7.67 -29.22
C GLY A 493 1.52 7.97 -29.45
N VAL A 494 0.67 6.96 -29.43
CA VAL A 494 -0.79 7.07 -29.49
C VAL A 494 -1.36 6.95 -28.09
N PHE A 495 -2.07 7.96 -27.63
CA PHE A 495 -2.78 7.95 -26.35
C PHE A 495 -4.23 7.50 -26.54
N TYR A 496 -4.64 6.49 -25.79
CA TYR A 496 -6.00 5.98 -25.78
C TYR A 496 -6.70 6.38 -24.47
N LEU A 497 -7.80 7.11 -24.58
CA LEU A 497 -8.68 7.43 -23.46
C LEU A 497 -10.01 6.68 -23.60
N ARG A 498 -10.41 5.97 -22.55
CA ARG A 498 -11.76 5.42 -22.45
C ARG A 498 -12.49 6.10 -21.30
N LEU A 499 -13.62 6.74 -21.61
CA LEU A 499 -14.44 7.46 -20.66
C LEU A 499 -15.75 6.68 -20.41
N ARG A 500 -16.09 6.45 -19.14
CA ARG A 500 -17.35 5.78 -18.75
C ARG A 500 -17.99 6.47 -17.55
N GLY A 501 -19.32 6.47 -17.49
CA GLY A 501 -20.08 7.03 -16.40
C GLY A 501 -20.68 8.39 -16.73
N LEU A 502 -21.01 9.20 -15.72
CA LEU A 502 -21.67 10.49 -15.91
C LEU A 502 -20.63 11.62 -16.06
N LEU A 503 -20.66 12.32 -17.18
CA LEU A 503 -19.88 13.54 -17.40
C LEU A 503 -20.77 14.76 -17.12
N ASN A 504 -20.65 15.33 -15.93
CA ASN A 504 -21.25 16.61 -15.57
C ASN A 504 -20.22 17.75 -15.71
N ARG A 505 -20.60 18.99 -15.41
CA ARG A 505 -19.69 20.16 -15.54
C ARG A 505 -18.47 20.08 -14.65
N PHE A 506 -18.60 19.47 -13.48
CA PHE A 506 -17.50 19.31 -12.54
C PHE A 506 -16.53 18.20 -13.03
N ALA A 507 -17.05 17.04 -13.42
CA ALA A 507 -16.29 15.97 -14.03
C ALA A 507 -15.51 16.43 -15.27
N LEU A 508 -16.10 17.34 -16.05
CA LEU A 508 -15.45 17.93 -17.21
C LEU A 508 -14.27 18.82 -16.84
N ARG A 509 -14.34 19.56 -15.73
CA ARG A 509 -13.20 20.35 -15.23
C ARG A 509 -12.05 19.45 -14.83
N GLU A 510 -12.35 18.38 -14.08
CA GLU A 510 -11.36 17.39 -13.66
C GLU A 510 -10.78 16.61 -14.85
N LEU A 511 -11.60 16.21 -15.81
CA LEU A 511 -11.13 15.61 -17.06
C LEU A 511 -10.14 16.53 -17.78
N ASN A 512 -10.45 17.82 -17.89
CA ASN A 512 -9.57 18.79 -18.54
C ASN A 512 -8.24 18.97 -17.80
N ARG A 513 -8.26 18.97 -16.48
CA ARG A 513 -7.05 19.06 -15.64
C ARG A 513 -6.19 17.79 -15.82
N THR A 514 -6.82 16.63 -15.77
CA THR A 514 -6.18 15.32 -15.98
C THR A 514 -5.55 15.23 -17.38
N LEU A 515 -6.27 15.64 -18.43
CA LEU A 515 -5.76 15.62 -19.80
C LEU A 515 -4.59 16.59 -20.02
N LYS A 516 -4.57 17.72 -19.34
CA LYS A 516 -3.43 18.65 -19.39
C LYS A 516 -2.14 18.05 -18.83
N GLY A 517 -2.24 17.21 -17.80
CA GLY A 517 -1.10 16.56 -17.16
C GLY A 517 -0.67 15.24 -17.79
N LEU A 518 -1.62 14.50 -18.40
CA LEU A 518 -1.38 13.15 -18.91
C LEU A 518 -0.96 13.11 -20.38
N VAL A 519 -1.35 14.11 -21.19
CA VAL A 519 -0.99 14.15 -22.62
C VAL A 519 0.23 15.01 -22.81
N PRO A 520 1.43 14.42 -23.03
CA PRO A 520 2.65 15.17 -23.24
C PRO A 520 2.59 16.00 -24.53
N LYS A 521 3.45 16.99 -24.64
CA LYS A 521 3.67 17.75 -25.89
C LYS A 521 5.04 17.37 -26.46
N PRO A 522 5.10 16.95 -27.71
CA PRO A 522 4.03 16.70 -28.67
C PRO A 522 3.47 15.27 -28.53
N CYS A 523 2.13 15.11 -28.61
CA CYS A 523 1.48 13.82 -28.76
C CYS A 523 1.09 13.62 -30.23
N LEU A 524 1.44 12.47 -30.81
CA LEU A 524 1.18 12.19 -32.22
C LEU A 524 -0.31 11.97 -32.49
N GLN A 525 -0.98 11.21 -31.63
CA GLN A 525 -2.41 10.88 -31.78
C GLN A 525 -3.08 10.63 -30.42
N LEU A 526 -4.33 11.07 -30.32
CA LEU A 526 -5.19 10.82 -29.18
C LEU A 526 -6.47 10.12 -29.63
N VAL A 527 -6.75 8.95 -29.11
CA VAL A 527 -7.99 8.19 -29.34
C VAL A 527 -8.87 8.24 -28.10
N ILE A 528 -10.10 8.74 -28.23
CA ILE A 528 -11.02 8.87 -27.10
C ILE A 528 -12.24 7.96 -27.36
N ASN A 529 -12.40 6.92 -26.53
CA ASN A 529 -13.58 6.07 -26.56
C ASN A 529 -14.60 6.60 -25.54
N THR A 530 -15.76 7.01 -26.04
CA THR A 530 -16.88 7.55 -25.24
C THR A 530 -18.05 6.57 -25.12
N GLU A 531 -17.89 5.31 -25.54
CA GLU A 531 -18.89 4.26 -25.34
C GLU A 531 -19.16 4.03 -23.83
N GLY A 532 -20.38 4.27 -23.40
CA GLY A 532 -20.76 4.19 -21.98
C GLY A 532 -20.54 5.49 -21.19
N LEU A 533 -20.33 6.62 -21.89
CA LEU A 533 -20.31 7.95 -21.29
C LEU A 533 -21.71 8.57 -21.39
N SER A 534 -22.28 9.04 -20.28
CA SER A 534 -23.55 9.74 -20.21
C SER A 534 -23.33 11.21 -19.88
N PHE A 535 -24.02 12.12 -20.53
CA PHE A 535 -23.95 13.56 -20.26
C PHE A 535 -25.19 14.31 -20.73
N SER A 536 -25.44 15.50 -20.14
CA SER A 536 -26.51 16.40 -20.60
C SER A 536 -26.09 17.16 -21.87
N GLU A 537 -27.03 17.67 -22.65
CA GLU A 537 -26.76 18.47 -23.85
C GLU A 537 -25.84 19.68 -23.57
N LYS A 538 -26.07 20.35 -22.43
CA LYS A 538 -25.24 21.47 -21.96
C LYS A 538 -23.81 21.08 -21.68
N THR A 539 -23.60 19.88 -21.10
CA THR A 539 -22.28 19.32 -20.83
C THR A 539 -21.60 18.84 -22.12
N ALA A 540 -22.36 18.29 -23.08
CA ALA A 540 -21.84 17.89 -24.39
C ALA A 540 -21.18 19.07 -25.13
N ARG A 541 -21.86 20.23 -25.17
CA ARG A 541 -21.29 21.44 -25.79
C ARG A 541 -19.99 21.90 -25.12
N ALA A 542 -19.92 21.77 -23.79
CA ALA A 542 -18.71 22.12 -23.04
C ALA A 542 -17.57 21.10 -23.25
N PHE A 543 -17.91 19.82 -23.36
CA PHE A 543 -16.97 18.74 -23.67
C PHE A 543 -16.38 18.90 -25.07
N THR A 544 -17.21 19.18 -26.08
CA THR A 544 -16.75 19.46 -27.46
C THR A 544 -15.71 20.60 -27.48
N ARG A 545 -16.00 21.73 -26.82
CA ARG A 545 -15.03 22.84 -26.72
C ARG A 545 -13.73 22.45 -26.01
N SER A 546 -13.79 21.51 -25.07
CA SER A 546 -12.59 21.00 -24.41
C SER A 546 -11.77 20.12 -25.33
N LEU A 547 -12.41 19.29 -26.14
CA LEU A 547 -11.74 18.47 -27.15
C LEU A 547 -11.10 19.33 -28.26
N GLU A 548 -11.77 20.39 -28.69
CA GLU A 548 -11.20 21.34 -29.67
C GLU A 548 -9.92 22.01 -29.14
N ARG A 549 -9.92 22.42 -27.85
CA ARG A 549 -8.71 22.97 -27.22
C ARG A 549 -7.59 21.95 -27.12
N LEU A 550 -7.93 20.71 -26.82
CA LEU A 550 -6.97 19.61 -26.75
C LEU A 550 -6.40 19.28 -28.13
N GLY A 551 -7.26 19.25 -29.17
CA GLY A 551 -6.86 19.01 -30.55
C GLY A 551 -5.87 20.03 -31.13
N ARG A 552 -5.79 21.23 -30.55
CA ARG A 552 -4.74 22.20 -30.92
C ARG A 552 -3.36 21.83 -30.36
N ARG A 553 -3.31 20.90 -29.41
CA ARG A 553 -2.09 20.48 -28.69
C ARG A 553 -1.55 19.12 -29.13
N VAL A 554 -2.35 18.34 -29.85
CA VAL A 554 -2.04 17.00 -30.31
C VAL A 554 -2.09 16.91 -31.84
N GLY A 555 -1.38 15.95 -32.42
CA GLY A 555 -1.31 15.79 -33.88
C GLY A 555 -2.65 15.40 -34.48
N ARG A 556 -3.31 14.39 -33.94
CA ARG A 556 -4.62 13.87 -34.42
C ARG A 556 -5.49 13.46 -33.24
N VAL A 557 -6.80 13.70 -33.30
CA VAL A 557 -7.76 13.23 -32.31
C VAL A 557 -8.83 12.37 -33.00
N GLN A 558 -9.00 11.15 -32.52
CA GLN A 558 -10.05 10.23 -32.95
C GLN A 558 -11.05 10.01 -31.81
N ILE A 559 -12.34 10.01 -32.11
CA ILE A 559 -13.38 9.77 -31.10
C ILE A 559 -14.19 8.56 -31.53
N ILE A 560 -14.22 7.55 -30.66
CA ILE A 560 -15.02 6.33 -30.83
C ILE A 560 -16.32 6.51 -30.03
N TYR A 561 -17.46 6.25 -30.67
CA TYR A 561 -18.79 6.37 -30.05
C TYR A 561 -19.70 5.20 -30.48
N ARG A 562 -20.74 4.92 -29.71
CA ARG A 562 -21.71 3.87 -30.03
C ARG A 562 -22.67 4.35 -31.12
N LYS A 563 -22.83 3.58 -32.21
CA LYS A 563 -23.77 3.85 -33.28
C LYS A 563 -25.20 3.77 -32.72
N GLY A 564 -26.03 4.79 -32.94
CA GLY A 564 -27.41 4.87 -32.43
C GLY A 564 -27.61 5.68 -31.15
N ASP A 565 -26.54 6.14 -30.47
CA ASP A 565 -26.67 7.05 -29.33
C ASP A 565 -26.96 8.48 -29.82
N LEU A 566 -28.24 8.88 -29.73
CA LEU A 566 -28.75 10.18 -30.16
C LEU A 566 -28.01 11.38 -29.54
N ARG A 567 -27.45 11.21 -28.36
CA ARG A 567 -26.67 12.23 -27.66
C ARG A 567 -25.33 12.50 -28.32
N HIS A 568 -24.80 11.54 -29.08
CA HIS A 568 -23.58 11.68 -29.85
C HIS A 568 -23.80 12.36 -31.21
N SER A 569 -25.04 12.51 -31.66
CA SER A 569 -25.39 13.28 -32.87
C SER A 569 -24.91 14.74 -32.79
N PHE A 570 -24.74 15.24 -31.57
CA PHE A 570 -24.18 16.57 -31.30
C PHE A 570 -22.72 16.72 -31.74
N LEU A 571 -21.95 15.64 -31.67
CA LEU A 571 -20.57 15.58 -32.16
C LEU A 571 -20.52 15.57 -33.70
N LYS A 572 -21.62 15.18 -34.38
CA LYS A 572 -21.73 15.13 -35.85
C LYS A 572 -22.10 16.44 -36.49
N LYS A 573 -22.77 17.37 -35.81
CA LYS A 573 -23.24 18.63 -36.39
C LYS A 573 -22.18 19.71 -36.36
N LYS A 574 -21.54 19.96 -37.53
CA LYS A 574 -20.79 21.18 -37.94
C LYS A 574 -19.88 21.93 -36.97
N SER A 575 -19.57 21.35 -35.79
CA SER A 575 -18.80 22.07 -34.75
C SER A 575 -17.30 21.89 -34.82
N PHE A 576 -16.81 20.88 -35.52
CA PHE A 576 -15.36 20.65 -35.63
C PHE A 576 -14.80 21.40 -36.84
N ARG A 577 -14.34 22.62 -36.64
CA ARG A 577 -13.63 23.41 -37.64
C ARG A 577 -12.16 22.99 -37.87
N ILE A 578 -11.74 21.85 -37.29
CA ILE A 578 -10.33 21.44 -37.36
C ILE A 578 -10.24 20.15 -38.16
N GLN A 579 -9.49 20.15 -39.25
CA GLN A 579 -9.23 19.00 -40.15
C GLN A 579 -8.57 17.76 -39.53
N ARG A 580 -8.44 17.73 -38.18
CA ARG A 580 -7.71 16.70 -37.43
C ARG A 580 -8.61 15.80 -36.59
N PHE A 581 -9.93 15.94 -36.67
CA PHE A 581 -10.88 15.10 -35.94
C PHE A 581 -11.53 14.05 -36.83
N GLU A 582 -11.51 12.80 -36.37
CA GLU A 582 -12.17 11.68 -37.02
C GLU A 582 -13.16 11.03 -36.06
N LEU A 583 -14.40 10.84 -36.52
CA LEU A 583 -15.45 10.17 -35.76
C LEU A 583 -15.58 8.73 -36.28
N LEU A 584 -15.28 7.75 -35.46
CA LEU A 584 -15.36 6.35 -35.79
C LEU A 584 -16.55 5.70 -35.05
N PRO A 585 -17.48 5.06 -35.75
CA PRO A 585 -18.53 4.26 -35.10
C PRO A 585 -17.87 3.05 -34.42
N GLY A 586 -18.28 2.76 -33.18
CA GLY A 586 -17.89 1.53 -32.49
C GLY A 586 -18.42 0.30 -33.22
N LYS A 587 -17.65 -0.79 -33.21
CA LYS A 587 -18.13 -2.07 -33.76
C LYS A 587 -19.34 -2.54 -32.94
N GLU A 588 -20.41 -2.92 -33.60
CA GLU A 588 -21.52 -3.64 -32.98
C GLU A 588 -20.99 -4.99 -32.47
N ARG A 589 -21.24 -5.29 -31.19
CA ARG A 589 -21.16 -6.62 -30.61
C ARG A 589 -22.56 -7.12 -30.35
#